data_e6dc970e28090f7ea584eb154fcc9c8a
#
_entry.id   e6dc970e28090f7ea584eb154fcc9c8a
#
_cell.length_a   1.000
_cell.length_b   1.000
_cell.length_c   1.000
_cell.angle_alpha   90.00
_cell.angle_beta   90.00
_cell.angle_gamma   90.00
#
_symmetry.space_group_name_H-M   'P 1'
#
loop_
_entity.id
_entity.type
_entity.pdbx_description
1 polymer ?
#
loop_
_entity_poly.entity_id
_entity_poly.type
_entity_poly.pdbx_seq_one_letter_code
_entity_poly.pdbx_strand_id
1 'polypeptide(L)'
;MRIGIVGSGKVGGTLTRRFREIGHDVSVANRRGPDSLRPLAEETGATAGTVAQVAEKSEVIVLAVPTRAVPELPAAAFDGKIVVDANNYYPERDGEIEPIVDRAVSSSRWVADHFPGARVVKAFNNIMAGHLGRRGKPQGEPGRIALPVAGDDNAAKEVVDELVEELGFDPVDAGNLDRSWRQQPGTPVYLADLDRTELRRTLTA
;
A
#
# COMPACT_ATOMS: atom_id res chain seq x y z
N MET A 1 5.51 12.49 8.96
CA MET A 1 6.32 11.24 8.92
C MET A 1 7.25 11.25 7.72
N ARG A 2 8.30 10.39 7.74
CA ARG A 2 9.15 10.10 6.57
C ARG A 2 8.61 8.85 5.89
N ILE A 3 8.07 9.01 4.67
CA ILE A 3 7.39 7.96 3.92
C ILE A 3 8.19 7.64 2.66
N GLY A 4 8.53 6.37 2.46
CA GLY A 4 9.15 5.86 1.24
C GLY A 4 8.11 5.25 0.31
N ILE A 5 8.15 5.59 -0.97
CA ILE A 5 7.29 4.97 -1.98
C ILE A 5 8.18 4.17 -2.93
N VAL A 6 7.99 2.85 -2.96
CA VAL A 6 8.66 1.95 -3.91
C VAL A 6 7.69 1.57 -5.01
N GLY A 7 7.90 2.16 -6.17
CA GLY A 7 7.01 2.07 -7.33
C GLY A 7 6.31 3.40 -7.64
N SER A 8 6.50 3.92 -8.85
CA SER A 8 5.95 5.21 -9.31
C SER A 8 4.83 5.04 -10.35
N GLY A 9 4.12 3.92 -10.28
CA GLY A 9 2.94 3.66 -11.11
C GLY A 9 1.72 4.49 -10.67
N LYS A 10 0.53 4.11 -11.14
CA LYS A 10 -0.71 4.86 -10.84
C LYS A 10 -0.92 5.03 -9.33
N VAL A 11 -0.83 3.95 -8.54
CA VAL A 11 -1.03 4.01 -7.07
C VAL A 11 0.11 4.75 -6.39
N GLY A 12 1.37 4.32 -6.62
CA GLY A 12 2.53 4.94 -5.94
C GLY A 12 2.70 6.42 -6.30
N GLY A 13 2.53 6.81 -7.56
CA GLY A 13 2.56 8.23 -7.97
C GLY A 13 1.42 9.05 -7.34
N THR A 14 0.21 8.47 -7.20
CA THR A 14 -0.89 9.14 -6.49
C THR A 14 -0.57 9.32 -5.01
N LEU A 15 -0.08 8.28 -4.33
CA LEU A 15 0.30 8.36 -2.91
C LEU A 15 1.45 9.34 -2.69
N THR A 16 2.44 9.41 -3.60
CA THR A 16 3.51 10.41 -3.55
C THR A 16 2.94 11.83 -3.53
N ARG A 17 2.01 12.16 -4.43
CA ARG A 17 1.35 13.48 -4.49
C ARG A 17 0.56 13.77 -3.22
N ARG A 18 -0.30 12.85 -2.84
CA ARG A 18 -1.21 13.03 -1.70
C ARG A 18 -0.45 13.19 -0.39
N PHE A 19 0.56 12.34 -0.11
CA PHE A 19 1.34 12.46 1.11
C PHE A 19 2.17 13.75 1.14
N ARG A 20 2.71 14.20 0.00
CA ARG A 20 3.40 15.49 -0.08
C ARG A 20 2.44 16.68 0.15
N GLU A 21 1.25 16.61 -0.44
CA GLU A 21 0.20 17.64 -0.29
C GLU A 21 -0.21 17.86 1.17
N ILE A 22 -0.28 16.80 1.96
CA ILE A 22 -0.63 16.86 3.39
C ILE A 22 0.59 17.04 4.31
N GLY A 23 1.79 17.27 3.75
CA GLY A 23 2.97 17.72 4.50
C GLY A 23 3.93 16.63 4.97
N HIS A 24 3.82 15.40 4.51
CA HIS A 24 4.82 14.37 4.81
C HIS A 24 6.13 14.58 4.04
N ASP A 25 7.25 14.10 4.61
CA ASP A 25 8.52 13.99 3.91
C ASP A 25 8.52 12.69 3.09
N VAL A 26 8.44 12.81 1.76
CA VAL A 26 8.29 11.66 0.86
C VAL A 26 9.53 11.44 0.01
N SER A 27 10.05 10.23 0.04
CA SER A 27 11.06 9.75 -0.90
C SER A 27 10.46 8.69 -1.83
N VAL A 28 10.87 8.67 -3.10
CA VAL A 28 10.30 7.77 -4.11
C VAL A 28 11.39 7.05 -4.90
N ALA A 29 11.19 5.75 -5.12
CA ALA A 29 12.05 4.88 -5.91
C ALA A 29 11.25 4.09 -6.96
N ASN A 30 11.90 3.72 -8.04
CA ASN A 30 11.39 2.74 -9.00
C ASN A 30 12.54 1.94 -9.63
N ARG A 31 12.20 0.90 -10.40
CA ARG A 31 13.18 0.04 -11.09
C ARG A 31 14.04 0.77 -12.14
N ARG A 32 13.53 1.89 -12.71
CA ARG A 32 14.23 2.65 -13.76
C ARG A 32 15.28 3.63 -13.22
N GLY A 33 15.36 3.75 -11.91
CA GLY A 33 16.28 4.65 -11.22
C GLY A 33 15.78 6.08 -11.06
N PRO A 34 16.49 6.90 -10.24
CA PRO A 34 16.05 8.22 -9.80
C PRO A 34 15.86 9.24 -10.96
N ASP A 35 16.64 9.14 -12.05
CA ASP A 35 16.48 10.05 -13.18
C ASP A 35 15.10 9.97 -13.84
N SER A 36 14.50 8.78 -13.86
CA SER A 36 13.15 8.57 -14.39
C SER A 36 12.05 9.18 -13.50
N LEU A 37 12.38 9.55 -12.27
CA LEU A 37 11.49 10.14 -11.28
C LEU A 37 11.57 11.66 -11.22
N ARG A 38 12.47 12.29 -11.97
CA ARG A 38 12.65 13.75 -11.99
C ARG A 38 11.35 14.52 -12.17
N PRO A 39 10.49 14.20 -13.15
CA PRO A 39 9.23 14.93 -13.32
C PRO A 39 8.31 14.85 -12.09
N LEU A 40 8.21 13.68 -11.45
CA LEU A 40 7.41 13.51 -10.24
C LEU A 40 8.02 14.23 -9.04
N ALA A 41 9.35 14.21 -8.91
CA ALA A 41 10.07 14.92 -7.85
C ALA A 41 9.93 16.44 -7.99
N GLU A 42 10.07 16.99 -9.19
CA GLU A 42 9.88 18.41 -9.48
C GLU A 42 8.42 18.86 -9.22
N GLU A 43 7.45 18.05 -9.62
CA GLU A 43 6.03 18.31 -9.40
C GLU A 43 5.65 18.36 -7.91
N THR A 44 6.20 17.44 -7.11
CA THR A 44 5.72 17.20 -5.73
C THR A 44 6.66 17.67 -4.65
N GLY A 45 7.92 17.94 -4.97
CA GLY A 45 8.98 18.15 -3.99
C GLY A 45 9.39 16.84 -3.25
N ALA A 46 9.02 15.65 -3.76
CA ALA A 46 9.50 14.39 -3.22
C ALA A 46 10.97 14.14 -3.60
N THR A 47 11.69 13.42 -2.76
CA THR A 47 13.09 13.07 -3.03
C THR A 47 13.17 11.78 -3.84
N ALA A 48 13.73 11.83 -5.05
CA ALA A 48 14.01 10.63 -5.84
C ALA A 48 15.27 9.91 -5.36
N GLY A 49 15.24 8.57 -5.30
CA GLY A 49 16.37 7.77 -4.86
C GLY A 49 16.33 6.33 -5.36
N THR A 50 17.34 5.55 -5.01
CA THR A 50 17.30 4.09 -5.13
C THR A 50 16.43 3.49 -4.05
N VAL A 51 15.99 2.24 -4.20
CA VAL A 51 15.17 1.55 -3.18
C VAL A 51 15.88 1.54 -1.83
N ALA A 52 17.17 1.25 -1.78
CA ALA A 52 17.95 1.25 -0.54
C ALA A 52 17.99 2.63 0.12
N GLN A 53 18.26 3.69 -0.63
CA GLN A 53 18.25 5.07 -0.12
C GLN A 53 16.89 5.51 0.41
N VAL A 54 15.81 5.13 -0.29
CA VAL A 54 14.45 5.41 0.15
C VAL A 54 14.12 4.65 1.43
N ALA A 55 14.45 3.35 1.50
CA ALA A 55 14.22 2.54 2.69
C ALA A 55 14.99 3.05 3.91
N GLU A 56 16.27 3.42 3.75
CA GLU A 56 17.09 3.96 4.84
C GLU A 56 16.47 5.22 5.49
N LYS A 57 15.94 6.12 4.67
CA LYS A 57 15.39 7.41 5.14
C LYS A 57 13.99 7.33 5.72
N SER A 58 13.27 6.24 5.47
CA SER A 58 11.83 6.14 5.75
C SER A 58 11.51 5.40 7.03
N GLU A 59 10.43 5.78 7.68
CA GLU A 59 9.80 5.08 8.81
C GLU A 59 8.74 4.09 8.31
N VAL A 60 7.98 4.52 7.31
CA VAL A 60 6.95 3.73 6.62
C VAL A 60 7.31 3.63 5.14
N ILE A 61 7.20 2.45 4.56
CA ILE A 61 7.49 2.21 3.15
C ILE A 61 6.25 1.63 2.48
N VAL A 62 5.76 2.29 1.42
CA VAL A 62 4.67 1.77 0.61
C VAL A 62 5.23 1.05 -0.61
N LEU A 63 4.87 -0.23 -0.75
CA LEU A 63 5.16 -1.03 -1.94
C LEU A 63 4.00 -0.90 -2.93
N ALA A 64 4.28 -0.33 -4.10
CA ALA A 64 3.34 -0.18 -5.20
C ALA A 64 3.96 -0.68 -6.52
N VAL A 65 4.42 -1.93 -6.50
CA VAL A 65 5.13 -2.62 -7.59
C VAL A 65 4.35 -3.85 -8.06
N PRO A 66 4.61 -4.41 -9.24
CA PRO A 66 4.11 -5.73 -9.59
C PRO A 66 4.56 -6.77 -8.56
N THR A 67 3.66 -7.69 -8.17
CA THR A 67 3.97 -8.69 -7.13
C THR A 67 5.21 -9.52 -7.48
N ARG A 68 5.40 -9.88 -8.75
CA ARG A 68 6.60 -10.59 -9.23
C ARG A 68 7.93 -9.88 -9.00
N ALA A 69 7.91 -8.56 -8.77
CA ALA A 69 9.13 -7.78 -8.55
C ALA A 69 9.55 -7.72 -7.06
N VAL A 70 8.72 -8.23 -6.16
CA VAL A 70 9.02 -8.22 -4.71
C VAL A 70 10.31 -8.98 -4.37
N PRO A 71 10.59 -10.17 -4.94
CA PRO A 71 11.85 -10.88 -4.64
C PRO A 71 13.13 -10.17 -5.09
N GLU A 72 13.03 -9.18 -6.00
CA GLU A 72 14.18 -8.40 -6.46
C GLU A 72 14.52 -7.24 -5.50
N LEU A 73 13.66 -6.96 -4.51
CA LEU A 73 13.88 -5.88 -3.56
C LEU A 73 14.88 -6.29 -2.45
N PRO A 74 15.73 -5.36 -1.99
CA PRO A 74 16.74 -5.67 -0.97
C PRO A 74 16.08 -5.85 0.42
N ALA A 75 15.67 -7.06 0.78
CA ALA A 75 14.87 -7.37 1.96
C ALA A 75 15.46 -6.75 3.25
N ALA A 76 16.75 -6.85 3.47
CA ALA A 76 17.41 -6.29 4.66
C ALA A 76 17.25 -4.76 4.80
N ALA A 77 17.02 -4.02 3.71
CA ALA A 77 16.78 -2.59 3.80
C ALA A 77 15.41 -2.24 4.44
N PHE A 78 14.52 -3.22 4.56
CA PHE A 78 13.19 -3.05 5.14
C PHE A 78 13.11 -3.49 6.61
N ASP A 79 14.20 -4.02 7.18
CA ASP A 79 14.23 -4.50 8.55
C ASP A 79 13.84 -3.39 9.55
N GLY A 80 12.95 -3.72 10.47
CA GLY A 80 12.41 -2.82 11.49
C GLY A 80 11.41 -1.78 10.95
N LYS A 81 11.12 -1.75 9.65
CA LYS A 81 10.21 -0.78 9.04
C LYS A 81 8.76 -1.28 9.05
N ILE A 82 7.83 -0.33 8.96
CA ILE A 82 6.45 -0.64 8.57
C ILE A 82 6.40 -0.65 7.04
N VAL A 83 5.94 -1.77 6.48
CA VAL A 83 5.84 -1.95 5.03
C VAL A 83 4.37 -2.06 4.65
N VAL A 84 3.85 -1.05 3.96
CA VAL A 84 2.48 -1.05 3.44
C VAL A 84 2.45 -1.73 2.09
N ASP A 85 1.86 -2.90 2.01
CA ASP A 85 1.66 -3.63 0.76
C ASP A 85 0.42 -3.10 0.03
N ALA A 86 0.61 -2.22 -0.94
CA ALA A 86 -0.42 -1.71 -1.84
C ALA A 86 -0.48 -2.49 -3.17
N ASN A 87 0.22 -3.62 -3.27
CA ASN A 87 0.25 -4.43 -4.48
C ASN A 87 -1.04 -5.21 -4.68
N ASN A 88 -1.28 -5.60 -5.93
CA ASN A 88 -2.28 -6.59 -6.30
C ASN A 88 -1.61 -7.65 -7.16
N TYR A 89 -1.90 -8.91 -6.89
CA TYR A 89 -1.45 -10.03 -7.70
C TYR A 89 -2.41 -10.24 -8.88
N TYR A 90 -1.85 -10.29 -10.09
CA TYR A 90 -2.56 -10.61 -11.33
C TYR A 90 -1.75 -11.65 -12.09
N PRO A 91 -2.21 -12.90 -12.22
CA PRO A 91 -1.46 -13.96 -12.90
C PRO A 91 -1.00 -13.58 -14.32
N GLU A 92 -1.84 -12.84 -15.07
CA GLU A 92 -1.54 -12.41 -16.44
C GLU A 92 -0.34 -11.45 -16.53
N ARG A 93 -0.09 -10.70 -15.46
CA ARG A 93 1.04 -9.74 -15.36
C ARG A 93 2.23 -10.32 -14.63
N ASP A 94 1.97 -11.03 -13.54
CA ASP A 94 2.99 -11.44 -12.56
C ASP A 94 3.51 -12.86 -12.81
N GLY A 95 2.83 -13.62 -13.70
CA GLY A 95 3.05 -15.06 -13.85
C GLY A 95 2.40 -15.85 -12.72
N GLU A 96 2.48 -17.16 -12.79
CA GLU A 96 1.99 -18.05 -11.75
C GLU A 96 2.95 -18.02 -10.55
N ILE A 97 2.41 -17.69 -9.38
CA ILE A 97 3.08 -17.79 -8.08
C ILE A 97 2.30 -18.86 -7.32
N GLU A 98 2.76 -20.12 -7.38
CA GLU A 98 2.03 -21.29 -6.88
C GLU A 98 1.35 -21.09 -5.54
N PRO A 99 2.02 -20.64 -4.45
CA PRO A 99 1.36 -20.50 -3.15
C PRO A 99 0.15 -19.54 -3.16
N ILE A 100 0.14 -18.55 -4.07
CA ILE A 100 -0.96 -17.59 -4.20
C ILE A 100 -2.07 -18.17 -5.09
N VAL A 101 -1.70 -18.81 -6.21
CA VAL A 101 -2.65 -19.44 -7.15
C VAL A 101 -3.43 -20.54 -6.46
N ASP A 102 -2.75 -21.39 -5.70
CA ASP A 102 -3.33 -22.48 -4.93
C ASP A 102 -4.09 -22.02 -3.68
N ARG A 103 -4.10 -20.72 -3.43
CA ARG A 103 -4.72 -20.12 -2.23
C ARG A 103 -4.17 -20.67 -0.90
N ALA A 104 -2.95 -21.20 -0.91
CA ALA A 104 -2.26 -21.65 0.30
C ALA A 104 -1.94 -20.45 1.21
N VAL A 105 -1.59 -19.31 0.60
CA VAL A 105 -1.35 -18.04 1.31
C VAL A 105 -2.03 -16.87 0.58
N SER A 106 -2.33 -15.79 1.32
CA SER A 106 -2.71 -14.52 0.69
C SER A 106 -1.51 -13.88 -0.01
N SER A 107 -1.75 -13.02 -1.03
CA SER A 107 -0.65 -12.33 -1.71
C SER A 107 0.20 -11.49 -0.76
N SER A 108 -0.40 -10.92 0.28
CA SER A 108 0.33 -10.11 1.26
C SER A 108 1.08 -10.95 2.28
N ARG A 109 0.63 -12.16 2.59
CA ARG A 109 1.43 -13.13 3.37
C ARG A 109 2.67 -13.50 2.58
N TRP A 110 2.52 -13.82 1.30
CA TRP A 110 3.66 -14.09 0.43
C TRP A 110 4.64 -12.92 0.34
N VAL A 111 4.14 -11.67 0.28
CA VAL A 111 4.99 -10.46 0.35
C VAL A 111 5.71 -10.38 1.69
N ALA A 112 5.02 -10.61 2.81
CA ALA A 112 5.61 -10.56 4.15
C ALA A 112 6.73 -11.59 4.35
N ASP A 113 6.59 -12.78 3.76
CA ASP A 113 7.60 -13.85 3.84
C ASP A 113 8.93 -13.45 3.16
N HIS A 114 8.91 -12.45 2.24
CA HIS A 114 10.13 -11.88 1.65
C HIS A 114 10.77 -10.80 2.51
N PHE A 115 10.07 -10.28 3.50
CA PHE A 115 10.55 -9.21 4.41
C PHE A 115 10.42 -9.63 5.87
N PRO A 116 11.11 -10.69 6.32
CA PRO A 116 10.90 -11.26 7.66
C PRO A 116 11.24 -10.30 8.80
N GLY A 117 12.06 -9.29 8.56
CA GLY A 117 12.38 -8.24 9.53
C GLY A 117 11.42 -7.04 9.52
N ALA A 118 10.44 -7.00 8.62
CA ALA A 118 9.51 -5.89 8.48
C ALA A 118 8.14 -6.18 9.12
N ARG A 119 7.41 -5.14 9.48
CA ARG A 119 6.01 -5.21 9.91
C ARG A 119 5.11 -4.89 8.72
N VAL A 120 4.62 -5.94 8.04
CA VAL A 120 3.83 -5.77 6.81
C VAL A 120 2.35 -5.53 7.12
N VAL A 121 1.77 -4.52 6.45
CA VAL A 121 0.35 -4.16 6.54
C VAL A 121 -0.22 -4.02 5.13
N LYS A 122 -1.32 -4.69 4.83
CA LYS A 122 -2.04 -4.56 3.56
C LYS A 122 -2.99 -3.38 3.61
N ALA A 123 -2.80 -2.40 2.71
CA ALA A 123 -3.70 -1.26 2.55
C ALA A 123 -3.58 -0.63 1.15
N PHE A 124 -4.51 0.25 0.78
CA PHE A 124 -4.56 1.03 -0.48
C PHE A 124 -4.68 0.22 -1.77
N ASN A 125 -4.75 -1.09 -1.70
CA ASN A 125 -4.80 -1.96 -2.89
C ASN A 125 -6.20 -2.06 -3.51
N ASN A 126 -7.26 -1.78 -2.75
CA ASN A 126 -8.65 -2.00 -3.11
C ASN A 126 -9.39 -0.76 -3.64
N ILE A 127 -8.70 0.35 -3.83
CA ILE A 127 -9.27 1.61 -4.34
C ILE A 127 -8.64 1.98 -5.69
N MET A 128 -9.42 2.55 -6.59
CA MET A 128 -8.88 3.10 -7.84
C MET A 128 -7.94 4.27 -7.54
N ALA A 129 -6.77 4.31 -8.19
CA ALA A 129 -5.81 5.41 -8.01
C ALA A 129 -6.42 6.81 -8.23
N GLY A 130 -7.35 6.93 -9.18
CA GLY A 130 -8.08 8.17 -9.41
C GLY A 130 -9.00 8.57 -8.24
N HIS A 131 -9.61 7.61 -7.55
CA HIS A 131 -10.43 7.86 -6.36
C HIS A 131 -9.54 8.15 -5.15
N LEU A 132 -8.46 7.41 -4.97
CA LEU A 132 -7.44 7.68 -3.95
C LEU A 132 -6.91 9.12 -4.03
N GLY A 133 -6.74 9.63 -5.26
CA GLY A 133 -6.26 10.99 -5.48
C GLY A 133 -7.30 12.10 -5.25
N ARG A 134 -8.61 11.82 -5.40
CA ARG A 134 -9.61 12.90 -5.48
C ARG A 134 -10.85 12.73 -4.61
N ARG A 135 -11.08 11.56 -4.00
CA ARG A 135 -12.31 11.26 -3.26
C ARG A 135 -12.13 11.21 -1.75
N GLY A 136 -10.97 11.63 -1.23
CA GLY A 136 -10.79 11.86 0.20
C GLY A 136 -11.76 12.92 0.70
N LYS A 137 -12.39 12.69 1.87
CA LYS A 137 -13.36 13.58 2.52
C LYS A 137 -13.00 13.81 3.98
N PRO A 138 -13.42 14.91 4.59
CA PRO A 138 -13.34 15.11 6.04
C PRO A 138 -14.04 13.99 6.81
N GLN A 139 -13.58 13.75 8.05
CA GLN A 139 -14.18 12.75 8.93
C GLN A 139 -15.66 13.08 9.21
N GLY A 140 -16.52 12.07 9.14
CA GLY A 140 -17.95 12.19 9.38
C GLY A 140 -18.76 12.64 8.16
N GLU A 141 -18.15 13.00 7.04
CA GLU A 141 -18.90 13.34 5.83
C GLU A 141 -19.58 12.11 5.19
N PRO A 142 -20.86 12.24 4.74
CA PRO A 142 -21.54 11.15 4.07
C PRO A 142 -20.82 10.67 2.80
N GLY A 143 -20.78 9.37 2.59
CA GLY A 143 -20.12 8.76 1.43
C GLY A 143 -18.58 8.87 1.46
N ARG A 144 -17.99 9.03 2.66
CA ARG A 144 -16.55 8.84 2.85
C ARG A 144 -16.23 7.36 2.63
N ILE A 145 -15.27 7.10 1.75
CA ILE A 145 -14.88 5.74 1.37
C ILE A 145 -14.08 5.12 2.51
N ALA A 146 -14.34 3.85 2.80
CA ALA A 146 -13.58 3.07 3.76
C ALA A 146 -12.56 2.17 3.05
N LEU A 147 -11.37 2.05 3.65
CA LEU A 147 -10.28 1.21 3.17
C LEU A 147 -9.97 0.11 4.19
N PRO A 148 -9.89 -1.16 3.77
CA PRO A 148 -9.52 -2.25 4.65
C PRO A 148 -8.02 -2.21 4.95
N VAL A 149 -7.67 -2.46 6.20
CA VAL A 149 -6.30 -2.54 6.71
C VAL A 149 -6.11 -3.91 7.36
N ALA A 150 -5.19 -4.72 6.86
CA ALA A 150 -4.88 -6.04 7.40
C ALA A 150 -3.39 -6.15 7.75
N GLY A 151 -3.08 -6.72 8.91
CA GLY A 151 -1.70 -6.88 9.38
C GLY A 151 -1.65 -7.67 10.68
N ASP A 152 -0.49 -8.27 10.95
CA ASP A 152 -0.30 -9.08 12.16
C ASP A 152 0.15 -8.23 13.36
N ASP A 153 0.75 -7.06 13.12
CA ASP A 153 1.21 -6.12 14.13
C ASP A 153 0.20 -4.97 14.30
N ASN A 154 -0.46 -4.90 15.46
CA ASN A 154 -1.48 -3.90 15.72
C ASN A 154 -0.92 -2.46 15.75
N ALA A 155 0.28 -2.26 16.29
CA ALA A 155 0.89 -0.94 16.31
C ALA A 155 1.24 -0.45 14.88
N ALA A 156 1.67 -1.35 14.00
CA ALA A 156 1.87 -1.02 12.59
C ALA A 156 0.55 -0.70 11.87
N LYS A 157 -0.54 -1.43 12.18
CA LYS A 157 -1.88 -1.11 11.65
C LYS A 157 -2.34 0.28 12.10
N GLU A 158 -2.17 0.64 13.37
CA GLU A 158 -2.54 1.96 13.89
C GLU A 158 -1.85 3.09 13.13
N VAL A 159 -0.56 2.96 12.83
CA VAL A 159 0.17 3.95 12.00
C VAL A 159 -0.42 4.04 10.58
N VAL A 160 -0.80 2.90 10.00
CA VAL A 160 -1.40 2.87 8.65
C VAL A 160 -2.83 3.42 8.68
N ASP A 161 -3.59 3.18 9.74
CA ASP A 161 -4.93 3.73 9.95
C ASP A 161 -4.87 5.28 9.99
N GLU A 162 -3.90 5.86 10.71
CA GLU A 162 -3.65 7.30 10.71
C GLU A 162 -3.40 7.83 9.30
N LEU A 163 -2.53 7.17 8.51
CA LEU A 163 -2.27 7.58 7.13
C LEU A 163 -3.51 7.48 6.23
N VAL A 164 -4.36 6.49 6.43
CA VAL A 164 -5.64 6.35 5.72
C VAL A 164 -6.57 7.50 6.08
N GLU A 165 -6.68 7.86 7.36
CA GLU A 165 -7.52 8.97 7.85
C GLU A 165 -7.04 10.32 7.34
N GLU A 166 -5.75 10.60 7.37
CA GLU A 166 -5.13 11.83 6.86
C GLU A 166 -5.38 12.03 5.36
N LEU A 167 -5.44 10.94 4.59
CA LEU A 167 -5.79 10.99 3.16
C LEU A 167 -7.29 11.20 2.91
N GLY A 168 -8.14 11.18 3.96
CA GLY A 168 -9.58 11.43 3.87
C GLY A 168 -10.42 10.17 3.69
N PHE A 169 -9.93 9.01 4.12
CA PHE A 169 -10.63 7.73 4.06
C PHE A 169 -10.87 7.16 5.46
N ASP A 170 -11.79 6.21 5.60
CA ASP A 170 -12.08 5.53 6.85
C ASP A 170 -11.29 4.22 6.92
N PRO A 171 -10.35 4.02 7.86
CA PRO A 171 -9.74 2.71 8.04
C PRO A 171 -10.73 1.72 8.65
N VAL A 172 -10.68 0.48 8.17
CA VAL A 172 -11.44 -0.65 8.71
C VAL A 172 -10.51 -1.83 8.90
N ASP A 173 -10.40 -2.30 10.13
CA ASP A 173 -9.61 -3.49 10.44
C ASP A 173 -10.17 -4.71 9.69
N ALA A 174 -9.34 -5.29 8.82
CA ALA A 174 -9.65 -6.48 8.02
C ALA A 174 -8.99 -7.76 8.60
N GLY A 175 -8.41 -7.67 9.79
CA GLY A 175 -7.75 -8.77 10.50
C GLY A 175 -6.26 -8.89 10.19
N ASN A 176 -5.75 -10.12 10.27
CA ASN A 176 -4.34 -10.43 9.99
C ASN A 176 -4.05 -10.55 8.48
N LEU A 177 -2.77 -10.70 8.12
CA LEU A 177 -2.37 -10.84 6.71
C LEU A 177 -2.98 -12.05 6.01
N ASP A 178 -3.24 -13.15 6.73
CA ASP A 178 -3.86 -14.32 6.12
C ASP A 178 -5.30 -14.05 5.67
N ARG A 179 -5.98 -13.08 6.30
CA ARG A 179 -7.32 -12.64 5.91
C ARG A 179 -7.32 -11.60 4.80
N SER A 180 -6.16 -11.04 4.42
CA SER A 180 -6.05 -9.99 3.41
C SER A 180 -6.52 -10.41 2.00
N TRP A 181 -6.69 -11.71 1.74
CA TRP A 181 -7.29 -12.19 0.49
C TRP A 181 -8.67 -11.59 0.22
N ARG A 182 -9.42 -11.21 1.29
CA ARG A 182 -10.76 -10.60 1.16
C ARG A 182 -10.77 -9.24 0.47
N GLN A 183 -9.63 -8.58 0.37
CA GLN A 183 -9.48 -7.29 -0.33
C GLN A 183 -8.68 -7.39 -1.64
N GLN A 184 -8.43 -8.61 -2.12
CA GLN A 184 -7.71 -8.86 -3.38
C GLN A 184 -8.61 -8.73 -4.61
N PRO A 185 -8.03 -8.62 -5.83
CA PRO A 185 -8.80 -8.66 -7.07
C PRO A 185 -9.75 -9.84 -7.14
N GLY A 186 -10.97 -9.62 -7.65
CA GLY A 186 -12.00 -10.65 -7.76
C GLY A 186 -12.87 -10.82 -6.51
N THR A 187 -12.65 -10.05 -5.45
CA THR A 187 -13.52 -10.07 -4.25
C THR A 187 -14.53 -8.92 -4.26
N PRO A 188 -15.64 -9.03 -3.51
CA PRO A 188 -16.66 -7.97 -3.44
C PRO A 188 -16.16 -6.63 -2.88
N VAL A 189 -15.05 -6.62 -2.14
CA VAL A 189 -14.43 -5.42 -1.57
C VAL A 189 -13.55 -4.68 -2.59
N TYR A 190 -13.04 -5.40 -3.58
CA TYR A 190 -12.08 -4.84 -4.52
C TYR A 190 -12.70 -3.79 -5.44
N LEU A 191 -12.19 -2.54 -5.39
CA LEU A 191 -12.64 -1.37 -6.16
C LEU A 191 -14.12 -0.97 -5.95
N ALA A 192 -14.72 -1.35 -4.82
CA ALA A 192 -16.16 -1.17 -4.60
C ALA A 192 -16.55 0.19 -3.98
N ASP A 193 -15.56 0.99 -3.50
CA ASP A 193 -15.80 2.32 -2.89
C ASP A 193 -16.90 2.30 -1.79
N LEU A 194 -16.88 1.32 -0.92
CA LEU A 194 -17.83 1.11 0.16
C LEU A 194 -17.62 2.12 1.29
N ASP A 195 -18.68 2.45 2.01
CA ASP A 195 -18.58 3.13 3.28
C ASP A 195 -18.12 2.17 4.42
N ARG A 196 -17.89 2.70 5.61
CA ARG A 196 -17.39 1.92 6.77
C ARG A 196 -18.34 0.78 7.15
N THR A 197 -19.64 0.99 7.11
CA THR A 197 -20.66 0.01 7.49
C THR A 197 -20.76 -1.10 6.45
N GLU A 198 -20.82 -0.72 5.20
CA GLU A 198 -20.86 -1.64 4.07
C GLU A 198 -19.59 -2.49 3.98
N LEU A 199 -18.41 -1.85 4.16
CA LEU A 199 -17.13 -2.55 4.13
C LEU A 199 -17.03 -3.59 5.25
N ARG A 200 -17.39 -3.25 6.49
CA ARG A 200 -17.41 -4.20 7.61
C ARG A 200 -18.31 -5.41 7.31
N ARG A 201 -19.52 -5.15 6.83
CA ARG A 201 -20.46 -6.22 6.44
C ARG A 201 -19.89 -7.11 5.35
N THR A 202 -19.29 -6.52 4.31
CA THR A 202 -18.75 -7.27 3.17
C THR A 202 -17.51 -8.09 3.55
N LEU A 203 -16.67 -7.59 4.46
CA LEU A 203 -15.50 -8.33 4.97
C LEU A 203 -15.90 -9.56 5.83
N THR A 204 -17.09 -9.57 6.40
CA THR A 204 -17.57 -10.67 7.27
C THR A 204 -18.46 -11.69 6.56
N ALA A 205 -18.93 -11.39 5.35
CA ALA A 205 -19.69 -12.28 4.50
C ALA A 205 -18.81 -13.31 3.80
#